data_9fa7bdea775c6ea09efe149297207938
#
_entry.id   9fa7bdea775c6ea09efe149297207938
#
_cell.length_a   1.000
_cell.length_b   1.000
_cell.length_c   1.000
_cell.angle_alpha   90.00
_cell.angle_beta   90.00
_cell.angle_gamma   90.00
#
_symmetry.space_group_name_H-M   'P 1'
#
loop_
_entity.id
_entity.type
_entity.pdbx_description
1 polymer ?
#
loop_
_entity_poly.entity_id
_entity_poly.type
_entity_poly.pdbx_seq_one_letter_code
_entity_poly.pdbx_strand_id
1 'polypeptide(L)'
;LDREPRPADLEDDVRRGLGVITARSDALSRFMTAYARLARLPPPRTAPVDIAELVRRVASLETRMPVGIAAGPDTVVHADADQLEQLLINLVRNGVEAAQETGGAVRIGWRRDGNRLEVYVDDEGPGLPETANLFVPFFTTKPQGTGIGLVLCRQIAEAHGGTLTLANREDGPGCRAVLRLPVGGG
;
A
#
# COMPACT_ATOMS: atom_id res chain seq x y z
N LEU A 1 43.53 -28.69 31.80
CA LEU A 1 42.65 -27.51 31.55
C LEU A 1 41.23 -28.02 31.49
N ASP A 2 40.61 -28.16 32.69
CA ASP A 2 39.22 -28.52 32.85
C ASP A 2 38.36 -27.39 32.29
N ARG A 3 37.64 -27.66 31.20
CA ARG A 3 36.58 -26.78 30.74
C ARG A 3 35.36 -27.04 31.64
N GLU A 4 35.04 -26.07 32.50
CA GLU A 4 33.77 -26.09 33.21
C GLU A 4 32.60 -26.30 32.21
N PRO A 5 31.62 -27.17 32.55
CA PRO A 5 30.45 -27.34 31.70
C PRO A 5 29.70 -26.01 31.63
N ARG A 6 29.46 -25.55 30.40
CA ARG A 6 28.61 -24.37 30.16
C ARG A 6 27.23 -24.63 30.78
N PRO A 7 26.67 -23.67 31.53
CA PRO A 7 25.31 -23.78 32.01
C PRO A 7 24.35 -24.03 30.84
N ALA A 8 23.41 -24.96 30.98
CA ALA A 8 22.42 -25.27 29.95
C ALA A 8 21.62 -24.02 29.49
N ASP A 9 21.46 -23.06 30.40
CA ASP A 9 20.77 -21.77 30.14
C ASP A 9 21.54 -20.86 29.18
N LEU A 10 22.88 -20.98 29.08
CA LEU A 10 23.71 -20.10 28.25
C LEU A 10 23.43 -20.29 26.74
N GLU A 11 23.22 -21.54 26.30
CA GLU A 11 22.91 -21.81 24.89
C GLU A 11 21.53 -21.28 24.49
N ASP A 12 20.56 -21.39 25.38
CA ASP A 12 19.22 -20.84 25.16
C ASP A 12 19.20 -19.30 25.22
N ASP A 13 19.99 -18.69 26.09
CA ASP A 13 20.16 -17.24 26.16
C ASP A 13 20.85 -16.70 24.89
N VAL A 14 21.91 -17.37 24.42
CA VAL A 14 22.59 -17.01 23.17
C VAL A 14 21.63 -17.17 21.98
N ARG A 15 20.88 -18.26 21.91
CA ARG A 15 19.90 -18.51 20.83
C ARG A 15 18.80 -17.43 20.82
N ARG A 16 18.26 -17.08 21.99
CA ARG A 16 17.31 -15.97 22.15
C ARG A 16 17.92 -14.64 21.73
N GLY A 17 19.12 -14.35 22.16
CA GLY A 17 19.85 -13.12 21.80
C GLY A 17 20.10 -13.02 20.30
N LEU A 18 20.55 -14.10 19.65
CA LEU A 18 20.74 -14.17 18.20
C LEU A 18 19.40 -13.99 17.47
N GLY A 19 18.32 -14.58 17.95
CA GLY A 19 16.97 -14.41 17.39
C GLY A 19 16.52 -12.94 17.41
N VAL A 20 16.77 -12.22 18.50
CA VAL A 20 16.47 -10.79 18.61
C VAL A 20 17.32 -9.97 17.62
N ILE A 21 18.62 -10.27 17.52
CA ILE A 21 19.52 -9.57 16.59
C ILE A 21 19.09 -9.79 15.14
N THR A 22 18.78 -11.03 14.76
CA THR A 22 18.31 -11.37 13.40
C THR A 22 17.01 -10.63 13.09
N ALA A 23 16.03 -10.65 13.98
CA ALA A 23 14.76 -9.94 13.79
C ALA A 23 14.95 -8.43 13.63
N ARG A 24 15.87 -7.82 14.37
CA ARG A 24 16.21 -6.40 14.26
C ARG A 24 16.95 -6.08 12.97
N SER A 25 17.87 -6.94 12.54
CA SER A 25 18.59 -6.79 11.26
C SER A 25 17.64 -6.87 10.08
N ASP A 26 16.69 -7.80 10.09
CA ASP A 26 15.67 -7.94 9.06
C ASP A 26 14.74 -6.70 9.03
N ALA A 27 14.35 -6.21 10.20
CA ALA A 27 13.56 -4.98 10.31
C ALA A 27 14.31 -3.77 9.73
N LEU A 28 15.59 -3.63 10.05
CA LEU A 28 16.45 -2.56 9.51
C LEU A 28 16.63 -2.68 7.99
N SER A 29 16.84 -3.89 7.48
CA SER A 29 16.96 -4.14 6.03
C SER A 29 15.68 -3.77 5.28
N ARG A 30 14.51 -4.14 5.81
CA ARG A 30 13.21 -3.72 5.27
C ARG A 30 13.06 -2.19 5.31
N PHE A 31 13.44 -1.55 6.42
CA PHE A 31 13.43 -0.10 6.56
C PHE A 31 14.32 0.57 5.51
N MET A 32 15.57 0.15 5.37
CA MET A 32 16.51 0.73 4.40
C MET A 32 16.04 0.56 2.95
N THR A 33 15.47 -0.60 2.60
CA THR A 33 14.90 -0.86 1.27
C THR A 33 13.71 0.06 1.00
N ALA A 34 12.85 0.23 1.97
CA ALA A 34 11.68 1.07 1.89
C ALA A 34 12.05 2.56 1.81
N TYR A 35 13.04 3.00 2.61
CA TYR A 35 13.59 4.35 2.57
C TYR A 35 14.24 4.67 1.21
N ALA A 36 15.02 3.73 0.65
CA ALA A 36 15.63 3.90 -0.66
C ALA A 36 14.58 4.07 -1.79
N ARG A 37 13.44 3.37 -1.69
CA ARG A 37 12.32 3.54 -2.63
C ARG A 37 11.67 4.92 -2.49
N LEU A 38 11.49 5.39 -1.26
CA LEU A 38 10.93 6.72 -0.99
C LEU A 38 11.84 7.85 -1.49
N ALA A 39 13.16 7.70 -1.26
CA ALA A 39 14.15 8.72 -1.60
C ALA A 39 14.49 8.80 -3.10
N ARG A 40 14.07 7.82 -3.90
CA ARG A 40 14.47 7.66 -5.31
C ARG A 40 13.31 7.36 -6.25
N LEU A 41 12.12 7.90 -5.98
CA LEU A 41 11.05 7.80 -6.99
C LEU A 41 11.52 8.53 -8.26
N PRO A 42 11.76 7.83 -9.38
CA PRO A 42 12.16 8.49 -10.62
C PRO A 42 10.99 9.32 -11.15
N PRO A 43 11.27 10.38 -11.92
CA PRO A 43 10.21 11.10 -12.61
C PRO A 43 9.38 10.14 -13.49
N PRO A 44 8.05 10.29 -13.54
CA PRO A 44 7.19 9.37 -14.27
C PRO A 44 7.48 9.41 -15.78
N ARG A 45 7.54 8.23 -16.39
CA ARG A 45 7.61 8.05 -17.84
C ARG A 45 6.20 7.89 -18.37
N THR A 46 5.57 9.01 -18.68
CA THR A 46 4.16 9.02 -19.05
C THR A 46 3.93 8.47 -20.46
N ALA A 47 2.96 7.57 -20.57
CA ALA A 47 2.41 7.02 -21.81
C ALA A 47 0.89 6.87 -21.67
N PRO A 48 0.14 6.65 -22.76
CA PRO A 48 -1.27 6.33 -22.67
C PRO A 48 -1.49 5.04 -21.86
N VAL A 49 -2.31 5.11 -20.82
CA VAL A 49 -2.66 3.97 -19.94
C VAL A 49 -4.17 3.78 -19.94
N ASP A 50 -4.62 2.60 -20.34
CA ASP A 50 -6.02 2.15 -20.21
C ASP A 50 -6.29 1.79 -18.75
N ILE A 51 -7.20 2.53 -18.12
CA ILE A 51 -7.52 2.36 -16.70
C ILE A 51 -8.27 1.06 -16.43
N ALA A 52 -9.12 0.64 -17.34
CA ALA A 52 -9.87 -0.62 -17.19
C ALA A 52 -8.92 -1.82 -17.22
N GLU A 53 -7.92 -1.81 -18.10
CA GLU A 53 -6.89 -2.85 -18.16
C GLU A 53 -6.02 -2.85 -16.91
N LEU A 54 -5.56 -1.68 -16.48
CA LEU A 54 -4.73 -1.52 -15.28
C LEU A 54 -5.47 -2.04 -14.04
N VAL A 55 -6.73 -1.66 -13.84
CA VAL A 55 -7.54 -2.08 -12.69
C VAL A 55 -7.77 -3.60 -12.69
N ARG A 56 -8.09 -4.20 -13.85
CA ARG A 56 -8.26 -5.66 -13.96
C ARG A 56 -6.95 -6.39 -13.61
N ARG A 57 -5.82 -5.91 -14.11
CA ARG A 57 -4.50 -6.48 -13.82
C ARG A 57 -4.19 -6.41 -12.32
N VAL A 58 -4.36 -5.25 -11.70
CA VAL A 58 -4.14 -5.08 -10.25
C VAL A 58 -5.03 -6.00 -9.43
N ALA A 59 -6.33 -6.07 -9.75
CA ALA A 59 -7.25 -6.95 -9.03
C ALA A 59 -6.86 -8.44 -9.15
N SER A 60 -6.34 -8.86 -10.31
CA SER A 60 -5.91 -10.25 -10.53
C SER A 60 -4.61 -10.64 -9.80
N LEU A 61 -3.79 -9.68 -9.41
CA LEU A 61 -2.56 -9.92 -8.66
C LEU A 61 -2.82 -10.22 -7.18
N GLU A 62 -3.97 -9.85 -6.66
CA GLU A 62 -4.34 -10.18 -5.28
C GLU A 62 -4.90 -11.60 -5.20
N THR A 63 -4.23 -12.46 -4.42
CA THR A 63 -4.57 -13.88 -4.33
C THR A 63 -5.12 -14.30 -2.97
N ARG A 64 -5.00 -13.45 -1.95
CA ARG A 64 -5.44 -13.75 -0.57
C ARG A 64 -6.97 -13.71 -0.44
N MET A 65 -7.64 -12.89 -1.26
CA MET A 65 -9.10 -12.84 -1.36
C MET A 65 -9.52 -12.23 -2.70
N PRO A 66 -10.75 -12.52 -3.19
CA PRO A 66 -11.29 -11.88 -4.37
C PRO A 66 -11.43 -10.36 -4.19
N VAL A 67 -10.99 -9.59 -5.18
CA VAL A 67 -11.21 -8.15 -5.25
C VAL A 67 -12.30 -7.86 -6.27
N GLY A 68 -13.42 -7.30 -5.81
CA GLY A 68 -14.52 -6.89 -6.68
C GLY A 68 -14.12 -5.73 -7.59
N ILE A 69 -14.56 -5.74 -8.85
CA ILE A 69 -14.33 -4.62 -9.78
C ILE A 69 -15.65 -3.90 -10.05
N ALA A 70 -15.68 -2.61 -9.75
CA ALA A 70 -16.76 -1.71 -10.17
C ALA A 70 -16.31 -0.99 -11.44
N ALA A 71 -16.74 -1.49 -12.58
CA ALA A 71 -16.34 -0.93 -13.86
C ALA A 71 -16.88 0.49 -14.05
N GLY A 72 -15.99 1.37 -14.50
CA GLY A 72 -16.30 2.74 -14.90
C GLY A 72 -16.28 2.91 -16.43
N PRO A 73 -16.33 4.16 -16.92
CA PRO A 73 -16.26 4.46 -18.34
C PRO A 73 -14.87 4.16 -18.90
N ASP A 74 -14.81 3.86 -20.21
CA ASP A 74 -13.54 3.73 -20.92
C ASP A 74 -12.73 5.03 -20.75
N THR A 75 -11.55 4.90 -20.17
CA THR A 75 -10.74 6.05 -19.81
C THR A 75 -9.26 5.74 -20.03
N VAL A 76 -8.62 6.60 -20.81
CA VAL A 76 -7.16 6.59 -21.02
C VAL A 76 -6.57 7.86 -20.39
N VAL A 77 -5.49 7.69 -19.64
CA VAL A 77 -4.72 8.80 -19.06
C VAL A 77 -3.27 8.72 -19.48
N HIS A 78 -2.58 9.87 -19.52
CA HIS A 78 -1.13 9.90 -19.71
C HIS A 78 -0.45 9.76 -18.33
N ALA A 79 0.14 8.59 -18.08
CA ALA A 79 0.73 8.24 -16.80
C ALA A 79 1.86 7.22 -16.97
N ASP A 80 2.63 7.02 -15.91
CA ASP A 80 3.58 5.91 -15.80
C ASP A 80 2.81 4.69 -15.28
N ALA A 81 2.63 3.69 -16.16
CA ALA A 81 1.83 2.50 -15.87
C ALA A 81 2.39 1.72 -14.67
N ASP A 82 3.72 1.58 -14.57
CA ASP A 82 4.37 0.81 -13.50
C ASP A 82 4.20 1.51 -12.14
N GLN A 83 4.33 2.85 -12.12
CA GLN A 83 4.12 3.62 -10.90
C GLN A 83 2.65 3.58 -10.45
N LEU A 84 1.70 3.73 -11.38
CA LEU A 84 0.27 3.62 -11.04
C LEU A 84 -0.10 2.21 -10.57
N GLU A 85 0.44 1.18 -11.23
CA GLU A 85 0.24 -0.21 -10.82
C GLU A 85 0.75 -0.42 -9.39
N GLN A 86 1.96 0.03 -9.09
CA GLN A 86 2.53 -0.04 -7.75
C GLN A 86 1.67 0.67 -6.70
N LEU A 87 1.16 1.87 -7.03
CA LEU A 87 0.25 2.61 -6.15
C LEU A 87 -1.02 1.80 -5.88
N LEU A 88 -1.69 1.31 -6.93
CA LEU A 88 -2.95 0.58 -6.79
C LEU A 88 -2.77 -0.76 -6.07
N ILE A 89 -1.67 -1.50 -6.33
CA ILE A 89 -1.32 -2.72 -5.59
C ILE A 89 -1.19 -2.41 -4.09
N ASN A 90 -0.52 -1.32 -3.72
CA ASN A 90 -0.39 -0.93 -2.31
C ASN A 90 -1.75 -0.61 -1.67
N LEU A 91 -2.63 0.10 -2.39
CA LEU A 91 -3.97 0.41 -1.86
C LEU A 91 -4.83 -0.84 -1.71
N VAL A 92 -4.88 -1.70 -2.74
CA VAL A 92 -5.63 -2.97 -2.70
C VAL A 92 -5.11 -3.85 -1.57
N ARG A 93 -3.80 -3.99 -1.44
CA ARG A 93 -3.18 -4.78 -0.37
C ARG A 93 -3.54 -4.26 1.02
N ASN A 94 -3.54 -2.95 1.22
CA ASN A 94 -3.95 -2.34 2.48
C ASN A 94 -5.42 -2.61 2.80
N GLY A 95 -6.30 -2.51 1.79
CA GLY A 95 -7.73 -2.82 1.93
C GLY A 95 -7.96 -4.30 2.24
N VAL A 96 -7.26 -5.21 1.56
CA VAL A 96 -7.34 -6.66 1.82
C VAL A 96 -6.91 -7.00 3.24
N GLU A 97 -5.81 -6.43 3.71
CA GLU A 97 -5.36 -6.63 5.09
C GLU A 97 -6.38 -6.13 6.11
N ALA A 98 -7.02 -4.99 5.86
CA ALA A 98 -8.08 -4.45 6.73
C ALA A 98 -9.35 -5.32 6.68
N ALA A 99 -9.79 -5.72 5.48
CA ALA A 99 -10.98 -6.53 5.30
C ALA A 99 -10.85 -7.94 5.92
N GLN A 100 -9.64 -8.51 5.94
CA GLN A 100 -9.38 -9.79 6.61
C GLN A 100 -9.64 -9.76 8.13
N GLU A 101 -9.49 -8.61 8.77
CA GLU A 101 -9.76 -8.46 10.22
C GLU A 101 -11.26 -8.56 10.54
N THR A 102 -12.12 -8.21 9.59
CA THR A 102 -13.59 -8.16 9.77
C THR A 102 -14.32 -9.27 9.01
N GLY A 103 -13.63 -9.98 8.12
CA GLY A 103 -14.27 -10.89 7.16
C GLY A 103 -15.02 -10.14 6.05
N GLY A 104 -14.71 -8.87 5.85
CA GLY A 104 -15.35 -8.00 4.86
C GLY A 104 -14.81 -8.20 3.44
N ALA A 105 -15.29 -7.38 2.50
CA ALA A 105 -14.92 -7.39 1.10
C ALA A 105 -14.01 -6.21 0.72
N VAL A 106 -13.35 -6.33 -0.45
CA VAL A 106 -12.60 -5.25 -1.09
C VAL A 106 -13.11 -5.05 -2.50
N ARG A 107 -13.24 -3.79 -2.90
CA ARG A 107 -13.65 -3.40 -4.25
C ARG A 107 -12.73 -2.32 -4.78
N ILE A 108 -12.33 -2.44 -6.04
CA ILE A 108 -11.65 -1.39 -6.79
C ILE A 108 -12.55 -0.92 -7.94
N GLY A 109 -12.58 0.38 -8.19
CA GLY A 109 -13.36 0.92 -9.29
C GLY A 109 -12.82 2.27 -9.75
N TRP A 110 -13.40 2.80 -10.83
CA TRP A 110 -13.05 4.12 -11.33
C TRP A 110 -14.28 4.84 -11.88
N ARG A 111 -14.20 6.16 -11.86
CA ARG A 111 -15.19 7.04 -12.48
C ARG A 111 -14.52 8.29 -13.03
N ARG A 112 -15.21 8.93 -13.96
CA ARG A 112 -14.78 10.22 -14.48
C ARG A 112 -15.62 11.33 -13.85
N ASP A 113 -14.95 12.35 -13.33
CA ASP A 113 -15.58 13.56 -12.81
C ASP A 113 -14.99 14.76 -13.56
N GLY A 114 -15.72 15.25 -14.58
CA GLY A 114 -15.26 16.31 -15.45
C GLY A 114 -13.94 15.97 -16.15
N ASN A 115 -12.89 16.74 -15.85
CA ASN A 115 -11.54 16.56 -16.37
C ASN A 115 -10.64 15.76 -15.41
N ARG A 116 -11.22 14.99 -14.50
CA ARG A 116 -10.48 14.15 -13.56
C ARG A 116 -10.96 12.71 -13.62
N LEU A 117 -10.00 11.81 -13.53
CA LEU A 117 -10.22 10.41 -13.23
C LEU A 117 -10.16 10.24 -11.72
N GLU A 118 -11.12 9.54 -11.15
CA GLU A 118 -11.05 9.00 -9.79
C GLU A 118 -10.93 7.49 -9.89
N VAL A 119 -9.86 6.92 -9.34
CA VAL A 119 -9.74 5.47 -9.06
C VAL A 119 -9.88 5.30 -7.56
N TYR A 120 -10.77 4.42 -7.13
CA TYR A 120 -11.01 4.20 -5.71
C TYR A 120 -10.87 2.74 -5.32
N VAL A 121 -10.42 2.54 -4.09
CA VAL A 121 -10.39 1.24 -3.42
C VAL A 121 -11.20 1.36 -2.15
N ASP A 122 -12.26 0.55 -2.05
CA ASP A 122 -13.10 0.42 -0.87
C ASP A 122 -12.77 -0.88 -0.15
N ASP A 123 -12.63 -0.82 1.14
CA ASP A 123 -12.59 -2.00 2.01
C ASP A 123 -13.73 -1.95 3.03
N GLU A 124 -14.07 -3.11 3.57
CA GLU A 124 -15.01 -3.28 4.67
C GLU A 124 -14.28 -3.69 5.96
N GLY A 125 -13.10 -3.12 6.15
CA GLY A 125 -12.30 -3.29 7.35
C GLY A 125 -12.80 -2.46 8.53
N PRO A 126 -11.99 -2.33 9.60
CA PRO A 126 -12.36 -1.57 10.80
C PRO A 126 -12.41 -0.04 10.58
N GLY A 127 -12.00 0.43 9.39
CA GLY A 127 -11.86 1.85 9.10
C GLY A 127 -10.53 2.46 9.56
N LEU A 128 -10.42 3.77 9.40
CA LEU A 128 -9.24 4.52 9.80
C LEU A 128 -9.34 4.93 11.27
N PRO A 129 -8.25 4.79 12.03
CA PRO A 129 -8.19 5.39 13.36
C PRO A 129 -8.27 6.92 13.26
N GLU A 130 -8.75 7.58 14.31
CA GLU A 130 -8.88 9.06 14.39
C GLU A 130 -7.53 9.82 14.30
N THR A 131 -6.45 9.13 14.00
CA THR A 131 -5.10 9.72 13.93
C THR A 131 -4.81 10.27 12.54
N ALA A 132 -4.44 11.53 12.48
CA ALA A 132 -4.05 12.26 11.26
C ALA A 132 -2.73 11.78 10.60
N ASN A 133 -2.16 10.65 11.03
CA ASN A 133 -0.78 10.24 10.69
C ASN A 133 -0.66 9.28 9.50
N LEU A 134 -1.70 9.15 8.67
CA LEU A 134 -1.75 8.17 7.57
C LEU A 134 -0.61 8.32 6.55
N PHE A 135 -0.14 9.53 6.34
CA PHE A 135 0.93 9.86 5.38
C PHE A 135 2.24 10.31 6.05
N VAL A 136 2.39 10.03 7.34
CA VAL A 136 3.66 10.26 8.04
C VAL A 136 4.57 9.05 7.80
N PRO A 137 5.78 9.26 7.24
CA PRO A 137 6.72 8.17 7.01
C PRO A 137 6.97 7.38 8.29
N PHE A 138 7.04 6.05 8.17
CA PHE A 138 7.32 5.11 9.26
C PHE A 138 6.23 4.98 10.33
N PHE A 139 5.16 5.73 10.21
CA PHE A 139 3.99 5.54 11.05
C PHE A 139 3.17 4.34 10.54
N THR A 140 2.99 3.34 11.39
CA THR A 140 2.19 2.15 11.08
C THR A 140 1.62 1.56 12.37
N THR A 141 0.37 1.13 12.29
CA THR A 141 -0.29 0.34 13.33
C THR A 141 -0.07 -1.17 13.15
N LYS A 142 0.51 -1.57 12.00
CA LYS A 142 0.71 -2.99 11.65
C LYS A 142 2.05 -3.50 12.16
N PRO A 143 2.11 -4.69 12.81
CA PRO A 143 3.36 -5.23 13.38
C PRO A 143 4.50 -5.42 12.37
N GLN A 144 4.18 -5.70 11.11
CA GLN A 144 5.15 -5.90 10.03
C GLN A 144 5.13 -4.78 8.98
N GLY A 145 4.37 -3.72 9.23
CA GLY A 145 4.25 -2.58 8.33
C GLY A 145 5.52 -1.73 8.35
N THR A 146 5.93 -1.23 7.18
CA THR A 146 7.06 -0.29 7.08
C THR A 146 6.64 1.17 7.29
N GLY A 147 5.33 1.46 7.22
CA GLY A 147 4.80 2.83 7.28
C GLY A 147 5.17 3.69 6.08
N ILE A 148 5.58 3.09 4.96
CA ILE A 148 6.04 3.82 3.76
C ILE A 148 5.06 3.67 2.59
N GLY A 149 4.25 2.62 2.58
CA GLY A 149 3.37 2.31 1.46
C GLY A 149 2.46 3.48 1.05
N LEU A 150 1.74 4.08 2.00
CA LEU A 150 0.85 5.22 1.73
C LEU A 150 1.63 6.49 1.37
N VAL A 151 2.79 6.72 1.96
CA VAL A 151 3.66 7.86 1.62
C VAL A 151 4.11 7.76 0.17
N LEU A 152 4.55 6.57 -0.26
CA LEU A 152 4.94 6.31 -1.65
C LEU A 152 3.75 6.49 -2.60
N CYS A 153 2.57 5.98 -2.24
CA CYS A 153 1.36 6.18 -3.02
C CYS A 153 1.04 7.67 -3.22
N ARG A 154 1.17 8.47 -2.17
CA ARG A 154 0.96 9.91 -2.24
C ARG A 154 1.98 10.59 -3.15
N GLN A 155 3.26 10.24 -3.04
CA GLN A 155 4.31 10.79 -3.91
C GLN A 155 4.07 10.43 -5.38
N ILE A 156 3.66 9.17 -5.67
CA ILE A 156 3.30 8.78 -7.04
C ILE A 156 2.12 9.60 -7.54
N ALA A 157 1.06 9.78 -6.75
CA ALA A 157 -0.08 10.59 -7.13
C ALA A 157 0.34 12.04 -7.44
N GLU A 158 1.12 12.66 -6.57
CA GLU A 158 1.64 14.03 -6.72
C GLU A 158 2.55 14.16 -7.96
N ALA A 159 3.41 13.18 -8.22
CA ALA A 159 4.28 13.16 -9.40
C ALA A 159 3.49 13.11 -10.72
N HIS A 160 2.25 12.62 -10.69
CA HIS A 160 1.32 12.60 -11.83
C HIS A 160 0.35 13.81 -11.84
N GLY A 161 0.59 14.83 -11.02
CA GLY A 161 -0.27 16.01 -10.91
C GLY A 161 -1.63 15.71 -10.25
N GLY A 162 -1.70 14.59 -9.54
CA GLY A 162 -2.90 14.10 -8.87
C GLY A 162 -2.87 14.25 -7.36
N THR A 163 -3.86 13.65 -6.71
CA THR A 163 -3.97 13.59 -5.24
C THR A 163 -4.42 12.22 -4.79
N LEU A 164 -4.02 11.84 -3.57
CA LEU A 164 -4.49 10.64 -2.89
C LEU A 164 -5.12 11.03 -1.55
N THR A 165 -6.34 10.57 -1.31
CA THR A 165 -7.06 10.75 -0.06
C THR A 165 -7.56 9.41 0.47
N LEU A 166 -7.64 9.30 1.79
CA LEU A 166 -8.25 8.18 2.49
C LEU A 166 -9.26 8.74 3.49
N ALA A 167 -10.44 8.13 3.55
CA ALA A 167 -11.49 8.48 4.49
C ALA A 167 -12.28 7.23 4.91
N ASN A 168 -12.91 7.28 6.07
CA ASN A 168 -13.93 6.28 6.42
C ASN A 168 -15.10 6.38 5.43
N ARG A 169 -15.68 5.24 5.10
CA ARG A 169 -16.83 5.19 4.20
C ARG A 169 -18.06 5.78 4.87
N GLU A 170 -18.85 6.52 4.10
CA GLU A 170 -20.13 7.07 4.56
C GLU A 170 -21.26 6.04 4.44
N ASP A 171 -21.12 5.07 3.52
CA ASP A 171 -22.12 4.07 3.16
C ASP A 171 -21.93 2.72 3.85
N GLY A 172 -21.07 2.63 4.87
CA GLY A 172 -20.80 1.40 5.61
C GLY A 172 -19.49 1.41 6.36
N PRO A 173 -19.10 0.28 6.96
CA PRO A 173 -17.81 0.16 7.63
C PRO A 173 -16.65 0.20 6.62
N GLY A 174 -15.46 0.50 7.14
CA GLY A 174 -14.22 0.46 6.36
C GLY A 174 -13.75 1.79 5.83
N CYS A 175 -12.79 1.72 4.93
CA CYS A 175 -12.11 2.88 4.36
C CYS A 175 -12.32 2.95 2.84
N ARG A 176 -12.33 4.16 2.32
CA ARG A 176 -12.23 4.48 0.89
C ARG A 176 -10.94 5.24 0.63
N ALA A 177 -10.05 4.66 -0.18
CA ALA A 177 -8.90 5.36 -0.75
C ALA A 177 -9.26 5.87 -2.14
N VAL A 178 -8.99 7.14 -2.44
CA VAL A 178 -9.30 7.78 -3.73
C VAL A 178 -8.06 8.42 -4.32
N LEU A 179 -7.64 7.91 -5.45
CA LEU A 179 -6.65 8.52 -6.34
C LEU A 179 -7.37 9.40 -7.35
N ARG A 180 -7.03 10.69 -7.41
CA ARG A 180 -7.50 11.63 -8.44
C ARG A 180 -6.37 11.98 -9.38
N LEU A 181 -6.57 11.81 -10.67
CA LEU A 181 -5.61 12.17 -11.73
C LEU A 181 -6.26 13.12 -12.74
N PRO A 182 -5.50 14.02 -13.35
CA PRO A 182 -5.99 14.79 -14.48
C PRO A 182 -6.23 13.86 -15.69
N VAL A 183 -7.34 14.07 -16.41
CA VAL A 183 -7.63 13.41 -17.68
C VAL A 183 -7.39 14.42 -18.80
N GLY A 184 -6.30 14.25 -19.52
CA GLY A 184 -5.94 15.15 -20.60
C GLY A 184 -5.19 16.37 -20.13
N GLY A 185 -3.96 16.49 -20.60
CA GLY A 185 -3.07 17.59 -20.43
C GLY A 185 -1.66 17.13 -20.78
N GLY A 186 -1.33 17.07 -22.04
CA GLY A 186 0.02 17.18 -22.54
C GLY A 186 0.22 18.62 -22.87
#